data_06369f8e63f0833750732b9d7fb10990
#
_entry.id   06369f8e63f0833750732b9d7fb10990
#
_cell.length_a   1.000
_cell.length_b   1.000
_cell.length_c   1.000
_cell.angle_alpha   90.00
_cell.angle_beta   90.00
_cell.angle_gamma   90.00
#
_symmetry.space_group_name_H-M   'P 1'
#
loop_
_entity.id
_entity.type
_entity.pdbx_description
1 polymer ?
#
loop_
_entity_poly.entity_id
_entity_poly.type
_entity_poly.pdbx_seq_one_letter_code
_entity_poly.pdbx_strand_id
1 'polypeptide(L)'
;MKQKISSLFVLLVLLLTGLQVSAQSTPKPFDIEQPSLRVFLPAPGLATGRAVVACPGGGYSGLAVNHEGYDWAPYFNKQGIALIVLKYRMPKGDRTLPISDAEAAMKMVRDSADVWNLNPNDIGIMGSSAGGHLASTIATHAPEALRPNFQILFYPVITMDKSFTHMGSHDNLLGKDASADLEKEFSNEKQVTKETPRAFIVYSDDDKVVPPANGVNYYLALNKKGVPSVLHIYPTGGHGWGIREDFLYKSEMQNELTSWLRSFKAPRKDAVRVACIGNSITFGAGIKNRSRDSYPSVLARMLGDSYWVKNFGVSARTMLNKGDHPYMNEPAYKNALAFNPNIVVIKLGTNDSKSFNWKYKADFMKDAQNMITAFKGLPSQPKIYLCYPSKAYLTGDGINDDIISKEIIPMIKKLAKKNDLSVIDLHTAMDGMPELFPDRIHPNEKGAQVMAKAVYQSISTLK
;
A
#
# COMPACT_ATOMS: atom_id res chain seq x y z
N MET A 1 49.01 52.44 48.66
CA MET A 1 48.07 52.53 47.56
C MET A 1 47.63 51.11 47.21
N LYS A 2 46.46 50.69 47.70
CA LYS A 2 45.87 49.37 47.41
C LYS A 2 44.57 49.60 46.64
N GLN A 3 44.55 49.22 45.36
CA GLN A 3 43.33 49.20 44.53
C GLN A 3 42.47 47.99 44.90
N LYS A 4 41.22 48.24 45.25
CA LYS A 4 40.21 47.24 45.45
C LYS A 4 39.60 46.93 44.08
N ILE A 5 39.71 45.66 43.63
CA ILE A 5 39.00 45.16 42.49
C ILE A 5 37.65 44.63 43.01
N SER A 6 36.55 45.26 42.57
CA SER A 6 35.17 44.84 42.87
C SER A 6 34.72 43.88 41.84
N SER A 7 34.56 42.62 42.20
CA SER A 7 33.98 41.54 41.30
C SER A 7 32.48 41.65 41.30
N LEU A 8 31.94 42.06 40.15
CA LEU A 8 30.49 42.05 39.87
C LEU A 8 30.08 40.66 39.43
N PHE A 9 29.46 39.90 40.33
CA PHE A 9 28.80 38.64 39.99
C PHE A 9 27.48 38.94 39.30
N VAL A 10 27.43 38.75 37.97
CA VAL A 10 26.16 38.75 37.21
C VAL A 10 25.51 37.37 37.37
N LEU A 11 24.47 37.34 38.18
CA LEU A 11 23.63 36.16 38.37
C LEU A 11 22.70 36.02 37.13
N LEU A 12 23.08 35.18 36.17
CA LEU A 12 22.23 34.83 35.02
C LEU A 12 21.15 33.84 35.48
N VAL A 13 19.99 34.34 35.85
CA VAL A 13 18.80 33.47 36.13
C VAL A 13 18.27 33.03 34.79
N LEU A 14 18.65 31.83 34.38
CA LEU A 14 17.98 31.10 33.28
C LEU A 14 16.56 30.71 33.73
N LEU A 15 15.58 31.48 33.32
CA LEU A 15 14.15 31.08 33.34
C LEU A 15 13.98 29.93 32.35
N LEU A 16 14.16 28.72 32.86
CA LEU A 16 13.64 27.48 32.24
C LEU A 16 12.12 27.55 32.36
N THR A 17 11.45 28.20 31.40
CA THR A 17 10.03 27.95 31.14
C THR A 17 9.92 26.55 30.59
N GLY A 18 9.84 25.60 31.48
CA GLY A 18 9.42 24.23 31.13
C GLY A 18 8.05 24.31 30.51
N LEU A 19 7.99 24.18 29.18
CA LEU A 19 6.76 23.75 28.51
C LEU A 19 6.38 22.39 29.14
N GLN A 20 5.54 22.43 30.16
CA GLN A 20 4.82 21.25 30.59
C GLN A 20 3.91 20.88 29.42
N VAL A 21 4.38 20.01 28.53
CA VAL A 21 3.50 19.24 27.67
C VAL A 21 2.66 18.42 28.65
N SER A 22 1.51 18.94 29.00
CA SER A 22 0.50 18.18 29.75
C SER A 22 0.32 16.87 28.99
N ALA A 23 0.76 15.76 29.56
CA ALA A 23 0.52 14.44 29.01
C ALA A 23 -1.02 14.28 28.97
N GLN A 24 -1.60 14.55 27.80
CA GLN A 24 -3.04 14.38 27.61
C GLN A 24 -3.37 12.91 27.91
N SER A 25 -4.27 12.68 28.83
CA SER A 25 -4.70 11.34 29.21
C SER A 25 -5.27 10.59 28.01
N THR A 26 -5.08 9.28 27.98
CA THR A 26 -5.72 8.42 26.97
C THR A 26 -7.23 8.64 27.02
N PRO A 27 -7.90 8.93 25.88
CA PRO A 27 -9.34 9.12 25.85
C PRO A 27 -10.08 7.89 26.36
N LYS A 28 -11.21 8.09 27.03
CA LYS A 28 -12.07 6.97 27.44
C LYS A 28 -12.60 6.26 26.18
N PRO A 29 -12.68 4.93 26.18
CA PRO A 29 -13.33 4.20 25.10
C PRO A 29 -14.79 4.61 24.94
N PHE A 30 -15.30 4.59 23.71
CA PHE A 30 -16.69 4.87 23.41
C PHE A 30 -17.24 3.87 22.37
N ASP A 31 -18.57 3.72 22.40
CA ASP A 31 -19.28 2.78 21.52
C ASP A 31 -20.00 3.54 20.38
N ILE A 32 -20.09 2.88 19.22
CA ILE A 32 -20.91 3.26 18.09
C ILE A 32 -21.91 2.11 17.85
N GLU A 33 -23.16 2.43 17.63
CA GLU A 33 -24.21 1.40 17.51
C GLU A 33 -24.27 0.76 16.10
N GLN A 34 -24.04 1.57 15.03
CA GLN A 34 -24.16 1.10 13.66
C GLN A 34 -23.03 1.67 12.78
N PRO A 35 -22.07 0.83 12.33
CA PRO A 35 -21.85 -0.56 12.75
C PRO A 35 -21.52 -0.66 14.23
N SER A 36 -21.73 -1.81 14.86
CA SER A 36 -21.47 -1.95 16.29
C SER A 36 -19.96 -1.99 16.58
N LEU A 37 -19.41 -0.86 17.01
CA LEU A 37 -17.97 -0.68 17.25
C LEU A 37 -17.70 -0.24 18.69
N ARG A 38 -16.56 -0.67 19.23
CA ARG A 38 -15.95 -0.07 20.39
C ARG A 38 -14.60 0.52 20.02
N VAL A 39 -14.43 1.83 20.27
CA VAL A 39 -13.30 2.64 19.81
C VAL A 39 -12.37 2.96 20.96
N PHE A 40 -11.07 2.69 20.78
CA PHE A 40 -9.99 2.97 21.71
C PHE A 40 -8.96 3.86 21.02
N LEU A 41 -8.99 5.15 21.29
CA LEU A 41 -8.02 6.11 20.74
C LEU A 41 -6.79 6.20 21.62
N PRO A 42 -5.58 6.33 21.06
CA PRO A 42 -4.38 6.60 21.84
C PRO A 42 -4.42 8.02 22.43
N ALA A 43 -3.57 8.28 23.42
CA ALA A 43 -3.37 9.64 23.90
C ALA A 43 -2.95 10.56 22.73
N PRO A 44 -3.51 11.77 22.60
CA PRO A 44 -3.29 12.63 21.43
C PRO A 44 -1.82 12.90 21.14
N GLY A 45 -0.98 13.06 22.17
CA GLY A 45 0.47 13.26 22.02
C GLY A 45 1.24 12.02 21.52
N LEU A 46 0.63 10.83 21.53
CA LEU A 46 1.23 9.59 21.00
C LEU A 46 0.65 9.21 19.64
N ALA A 47 -0.50 9.77 19.23
CA ALA A 47 -1.23 9.36 18.05
C ALA A 47 -0.37 9.44 16.77
N THR A 48 -0.21 8.30 16.09
CA THR A 48 0.52 8.18 14.82
C THR A 48 -0.37 8.43 13.60
N GLY A 49 -1.69 8.47 13.79
CA GLY A 49 -2.68 8.43 12.74
C GLY A 49 -3.05 7.01 12.27
N ARG A 50 -2.26 5.99 12.63
CA ARG A 50 -2.57 4.60 12.28
C ARG A 50 -3.74 4.06 13.09
N ALA A 51 -4.60 3.26 12.45
CA ALA A 51 -5.71 2.57 13.09
C ALA A 51 -5.81 1.10 12.67
N VAL A 52 -6.42 0.29 13.52
CA VAL A 52 -6.68 -1.13 13.28
C VAL A 52 -8.14 -1.43 13.61
N VAL A 53 -8.90 -1.95 12.64
CA VAL A 53 -10.23 -2.51 12.85
C VAL A 53 -10.07 -3.99 13.21
N ALA A 54 -10.49 -4.39 14.39
CA ALA A 54 -10.35 -5.76 14.89
C ALA A 54 -11.65 -6.54 14.77
N CYS A 55 -11.57 -7.73 14.16
CA CYS A 55 -12.63 -8.71 14.01
C CYS A 55 -12.33 -9.91 14.93
N PRO A 56 -12.92 -10.02 16.12
CA PRO A 56 -12.71 -11.16 17.02
C PRO A 56 -13.18 -12.47 16.39
N GLY A 57 -12.58 -13.59 16.80
CA GLY A 57 -13.03 -14.92 16.42
C GLY A 57 -14.27 -15.39 17.18
N GLY A 58 -14.62 -16.65 16.98
CA GLY A 58 -15.80 -17.30 17.60
C GLY A 58 -16.59 -18.15 16.62
N GLY A 59 -15.94 -18.67 15.55
CA GLY A 59 -16.52 -19.64 14.62
C GLY A 59 -17.74 -19.14 13.85
N TYR A 60 -17.94 -17.83 13.71
CA TYR A 60 -19.17 -17.22 13.19
C TYR A 60 -20.45 -17.58 13.98
N SER A 61 -20.30 -18.04 15.22
CA SER A 61 -21.41 -18.36 16.14
C SER A 61 -21.38 -17.50 17.41
N GLY A 62 -20.30 -16.79 17.65
CA GLY A 62 -20.09 -15.88 18.78
C GLY A 62 -18.90 -14.97 18.53
N LEU A 63 -18.53 -14.15 19.55
CA LEU A 63 -17.42 -13.21 19.47
C LEU A 63 -16.55 -13.28 20.74
N ALA A 64 -15.28 -13.60 20.58
CA ALA A 64 -14.27 -13.57 21.62
C ALA A 64 -13.75 -12.13 21.86
N VAL A 65 -14.67 -11.20 22.17
CA VAL A 65 -14.42 -9.75 22.16
C VAL A 65 -13.35 -9.26 23.13
N ASN A 66 -13.05 -10.03 24.20
CA ASN A 66 -12.06 -9.63 25.19
C ASN A 66 -10.65 -9.87 24.67
N HIS A 67 -10.13 -11.09 24.77
CA HIS A 67 -8.74 -11.42 24.46
C HIS A 67 -8.36 -11.36 22.96
N GLU A 68 -9.34 -11.36 22.05
CA GLU A 68 -9.15 -11.16 20.60
C GLU A 68 -9.61 -9.77 20.11
N GLY A 69 -10.07 -8.93 21.03
CA GLY A 69 -10.55 -7.58 20.74
C GLY A 69 -10.06 -6.55 21.74
N TYR A 70 -10.83 -6.31 22.81
CA TYR A 70 -10.62 -5.18 23.73
C TYR A 70 -9.26 -5.18 24.42
N ASP A 71 -8.77 -6.35 24.82
CA ASP A 71 -7.52 -6.49 25.59
C ASP A 71 -6.28 -6.13 24.74
N TRP A 72 -6.43 -6.00 23.41
CA TRP A 72 -5.39 -5.47 22.53
C TRP A 72 -5.22 -3.94 22.63
N ALA A 73 -6.18 -3.20 23.20
CA ALA A 73 -6.14 -1.75 23.24
C ALA A 73 -4.89 -1.17 23.92
N PRO A 74 -4.44 -1.67 25.10
CA PRO A 74 -3.22 -1.18 25.72
C PRO A 74 -1.97 -1.36 24.84
N TYR A 75 -1.86 -2.50 24.12
CA TYR A 75 -0.75 -2.76 23.22
C TYR A 75 -0.70 -1.78 22.07
N PHE A 76 -1.82 -1.55 21.36
CA PHE A 76 -1.86 -0.63 20.23
C PHE A 76 -1.77 0.84 20.68
N ASN A 77 -2.49 1.24 21.71
CA ASN A 77 -2.52 2.64 22.17
C ASN A 77 -1.16 3.10 22.70
N LYS A 78 -0.38 2.22 23.36
CA LYS A 78 1.01 2.50 23.76
C LYS A 78 1.91 2.83 22.56
N GLN A 79 1.59 2.31 21.37
CA GLN A 79 2.29 2.58 20.14
C GLN A 79 1.71 3.75 19.34
N GLY A 80 0.71 4.45 19.87
CA GLY A 80 0.01 5.55 19.20
C GLY A 80 -0.96 5.09 18.11
N ILE A 81 -1.37 3.83 18.12
CA ILE A 81 -2.28 3.23 17.14
C ILE A 81 -3.67 3.13 17.74
N ALA A 82 -4.69 3.62 17.03
CA ALA A 82 -6.08 3.44 17.43
C ALA A 82 -6.53 1.99 17.19
N LEU A 83 -7.31 1.44 18.14
CA LEU A 83 -7.97 0.15 17.98
C LEU A 83 -9.48 0.34 17.92
N ILE A 84 -10.12 -0.26 16.92
CA ILE A 84 -11.57 -0.24 16.75
C ILE A 84 -12.05 -1.68 16.69
N VAL A 85 -12.76 -2.14 17.69
CA VAL A 85 -13.25 -3.53 17.76
C VAL A 85 -14.66 -3.61 17.21
N LEU A 86 -14.81 -4.41 16.15
CA LEU A 86 -16.09 -4.65 15.49
C LEU A 86 -16.83 -5.83 16.15
N LYS A 87 -18.03 -5.60 16.60
CA LYS A 87 -18.98 -6.64 17.02
C LYS A 87 -19.89 -6.99 15.85
N TYR A 88 -19.35 -7.72 14.88
CA TYR A 88 -20.09 -8.08 13.65
C TYR A 88 -21.23 -9.05 13.93
N ARG A 89 -22.30 -8.93 13.15
CA ARG A 89 -23.46 -9.80 13.21
C ARG A 89 -23.10 -11.22 12.77
N MET A 90 -23.66 -12.21 13.45
CA MET A 90 -23.51 -13.61 13.05
C MET A 90 -24.27 -13.88 11.76
N PRO A 91 -23.73 -14.71 10.84
CA PRO A 91 -24.35 -14.97 9.53
C PRO A 91 -25.76 -15.56 9.63
N LYS A 92 -25.95 -16.59 10.45
CA LYS A 92 -27.25 -17.28 10.58
C LYS A 92 -27.86 -17.66 9.21
N GLY A 93 -27.01 -18.09 8.28
CA GLY A 93 -27.39 -18.41 6.89
C GLY A 93 -27.24 -17.26 5.90
N ASP A 94 -26.99 -16.03 6.36
CA ASP A 94 -26.71 -14.87 5.51
C ASP A 94 -25.28 -14.34 5.74
N ARG A 95 -24.34 -14.80 4.90
CA ARG A 95 -22.94 -14.42 4.94
C ARG A 95 -22.68 -12.94 4.67
N THR A 96 -23.65 -12.23 4.07
CA THR A 96 -23.51 -10.81 3.77
C THR A 96 -23.52 -9.96 5.05
N LEU A 97 -24.11 -10.43 6.14
CA LEU A 97 -24.21 -9.70 7.40
C LEU A 97 -22.84 -9.33 8.00
N PRO A 98 -21.94 -10.30 8.31
CA PRO A 98 -20.63 -9.96 8.85
C PRO A 98 -19.77 -9.17 7.85
N ILE A 99 -19.87 -9.45 6.54
CA ILE A 99 -19.11 -8.75 5.51
C ILE A 99 -19.53 -7.28 5.43
N SER A 100 -20.83 -7.00 5.34
CA SER A 100 -21.36 -5.64 5.30
C SER A 100 -21.03 -4.84 6.56
N ASP A 101 -21.03 -5.49 7.73
CA ASP A 101 -20.61 -4.85 8.98
C ASP A 101 -19.12 -4.47 8.96
N ALA A 102 -18.26 -5.34 8.43
CA ALA A 102 -16.84 -5.06 8.33
C ALA A 102 -16.54 -3.97 7.27
N GLU A 103 -17.23 -3.97 6.15
CA GLU A 103 -17.14 -2.90 5.14
C GLU A 103 -17.64 -1.57 5.71
N ALA A 104 -18.76 -1.56 6.43
CA ALA A 104 -19.29 -0.38 7.10
C ALA A 104 -18.33 0.15 8.18
N ALA A 105 -17.66 -0.74 8.92
CA ALA A 105 -16.64 -0.37 9.89
C ALA A 105 -15.43 0.30 9.20
N MET A 106 -14.92 -0.28 8.11
CA MET A 106 -13.81 0.30 7.34
C MET A 106 -14.19 1.68 6.78
N LYS A 107 -15.42 1.83 6.30
CA LYS A 107 -15.94 3.13 5.82
C LYS A 107 -16.03 4.13 6.96
N MET A 108 -16.66 3.76 8.08
CA MET A 108 -16.86 4.63 9.25
C MET A 108 -15.53 5.16 9.78
N VAL A 109 -14.51 4.30 9.91
CA VAL A 109 -13.17 4.70 10.40
C VAL A 109 -12.50 5.69 9.45
N ARG A 110 -12.66 5.52 8.12
CA ARG A 110 -12.14 6.47 7.14
C ARG A 110 -12.87 7.80 7.16
N ASP A 111 -14.19 7.78 7.21
CA ASP A 111 -15.00 8.98 7.27
C ASP A 111 -14.75 9.78 8.55
N SER A 112 -14.44 9.10 9.65
CA SER A 112 -14.11 9.72 10.95
C SER A 112 -12.64 10.12 11.11
N ALA A 113 -11.82 9.95 10.08
CA ALA A 113 -10.37 10.11 10.19
C ALA A 113 -9.96 11.51 10.70
N ASP A 114 -10.61 12.56 10.28
CA ASP A 114 -10.32 13.93 10.74
C ASP A 114 -10.70 14.12 12.23
N VAL A 115 -11.86 13.63 12.63
CA VAL A 115 -12.38 13.77 14.01
C VAL A 115 -11.55 12.93 15.00
N TRP A 116 -11.09 11.75 14.58
CA TRP A 116 -10.33 10.84 15.43
C TRP A 116 -8.81 11.01 15.27
N ASN A 117 -8.36 12.02 14.53
CA ASN A 117 -6.95 12.26 14.23
C ASN A 117 -6.25 11.03 13.62
N LEU A 118 -6.90 10.41 12.62
CA LEU A 118 -6.38 9.26 11.90
C LEU A 118 -5.90 9.63 10.50
N ASN A 119 -5.05 8.77 9.94
CA ASN A 119 -4.66 8.82 8.53
C ASN A 119 -5.51 7.82 7.73
N PRO A 120 -6.42 8.24 6.83
CA PRO A 120 -7.28 7.34 6.06
C PRO A 120 -6.49 6.39 5.15
N ASN A 121 -5.20 6.67 4.90
CA ASN A 121 -4.29 5.82 4.12
C ASN A 121 -3.53 4.80 4.99
N ASP A 122 -3.77 4.75 6.31
CA ASP A 122 -3.07 3.85 7.24
C ASP A 122 -4.04 3.14 8.20
N ILE A 123 -5.11 2.59 7.64
CA ILE A 123 -6.12 1.83 8.38
C ILE A 123 -6.00 0.36 8.01
N GLY A 124 -5.61 -0.45 8.98
CA GLY A 124 -5.53 -1.90 8.84
C GLY A 124 -6.77 -2.63 9.35
N ILE A 125 -6.82 -3.92 9.03
CA ILE A 125 -7.78 -4.85 9.61
C ILE A 125 -7.02 -5.95 10.35
N MET A 126 -7.54 -6.35 11.50
CA MET A 126 -7.02 -7.46 12.31
C MET A 126 -8.12 -8.49 12.51
N GLY A 127 -7.78 -9.76 12.50
CA GLY A 127 -8.75 -10.79 12.83
C GLY A 127 -8.11 -12.05 13.35
N SER A 128 -8.85 -12.74 14.23
CA SER A 128 -8.46 -14.01 14.82
C SER A 128 -9.45 -15.10 14.42
N SER A 129 -8.97 -16.31 14.12
CA SER A 129 -9.84 -17.47 13.81
C SER A 129 -10.88 -17.15 12.70
N ALA A 130 -12.16 -17.30 12.94
CA ALA A 130 -13.24 -16.89 12.02
C ALA A 130 -13.22 -15.38 11.71
N GLY A 131 -12.85 -14.53 12.69
CA GLY A 131 -12.62 -13.10 12.47
C GLY A 131 -11.43 -12.85 11.55
N GLY A 132 -10.43 -13.73 11.55
CA GLY A 132 -9.33 -13.73 10.59
C GLY A 132 -9.79 -14.07 9.17
N HIS A 133 -10.78 -14.96 9.04
CA HIS A 133 -11.45 -15.19 7.75
C HIS A 133 -12.15 -13.91 7.28
N LEU A 134 -12.97 -13.29 8.14
CA LEU A 134 -13.64 -12.03 7.80
C LEU A 134 -12.64 -10.95 7.39
N ALA A 135 -11.57 -10.76 8.17
CA ALA A 135 -10.53 -9.77 7.88
C ALA A 135 -9.85 -10.03 6.51
N SER A 136 -9.48 -11.28 6.22
CA SER A 136 -8.88 -11.64 4.93
C SER A 136 -9.88 -11.59 3.77
N THR A 137 -11.18 -11.81 4.02
CA THR A 137 -12.25 -11.59 3.03
C THR A 137 -12.34 -10.12 2.64
N ILE A 138 -12.36 -9.20 3.61
CA ILE A 138 -12.34 -7.75 3.30
C ILE A 138 -11.04 -7.37 2.56
N ALA A 139 -9.91 -7.95 2.92
CA ALA A 139 -8.63 -7.70 2.26
C ALA A 139 -8.61 -8.15 0.78
N THR A 140 -9.33 -9.20 0.42
CA THR A 140 -9.30 -9.80 -0.91
C THR A 140 -10.47 -9.38 -1.81
N HIS A 141 -11.67 -9.15 -1.24
CA HIS A 141 -12.90 -8.92 -1.99
C HIS A 141 -13.37 -7.45 -1.99
N ALA A 142 -13.08 -6.68 -0.92
CA ALA A 142 -13.61 -5.34 -0.83
C ALA A 142 -13.10 -4.41 -1.96
N PRO A 143 -13.94 -3.49 -2.45
CA PRO A 143 -13.51 -2.47 -3.41
C PRO A 143 -12.40 -1.60 -2.82
N GLU A 144 -11.60 -0.96 -3.67
CA GLU A 144 -10.41 -0.18 -3.26
C GLU A 144 -10.72 0.83 -2.13
N ALA A 145 -11.87 1.49 -2.19
CA ALA A 145 -12.28 2.49 -1.20
C ALA A 145 -12.49 1.92 0.22
N LEU A 146 -12.84 0.63 0.33
CA LEU A 146 -13.11 -0.05 1.61
C LEU A 146 -11.99 -1.01 2.00
N ARG A 147 -11.08 -1.34 1.06
CA ARG A 147 -9.99 -2.29 1.30
C ARG A 147 -9.02 -1.74 2.35
N PRO A 148 -8.60 -2.55 3.35
CA PRO A 148 -7.63 -2.13 4.35
C PRO A 148 -6.25 -1.84 3.71
N ASN A 149 -5.42 -1.05 4.40
CA ASN A 149 -4.06 -0.75 3.96
C ASN A 149 -3.06 -1.86 4.35
N PHE A 150 -3.39 -2.65 5.37
CA PHE A 150 -2.65 -3.82 5.83
C PHE A 150 -3.57 -4.76 6.61
N GLN A 151 -3.14 -6.01 6.80
CA GLN A 151 -3.90 -7.02 7.56
C GLN A 151 -3.02 -7.73 8.59
N ILE A 152 -3.59 -8.01 9.77
CA ILE A 152 -2.97 -8.73 10.88
C ILE A 152 -3.86 -9.93 11.18
N LEU A 153 -3.34 -11.13 11.04
CA LEU A 153 -4.12 -12.36 11.09
C LEU A 153 -3.54 -13.33 12.13
N PHE A 154 -4.30 -13.62 13.17
CA PHE A 154 -3.95 -14.56 14.22
C PHE A 154 -4.70 -15.87 14.02
N TYR A 155 -3.99 -16.96 13.82
CA TYR A 155 -4.52 -18.29 13.53
C TYR A 155 -5.81 -18.26 12.67
N PRO A 156 -5.80 -17.48 11.55
CA PRO A 156 -7.01 -17.22 10.80
C PRO A 156 -7.54 -18.48 10.11
N VAL A 157 -8.85 -18.66 10.08
CA VAL A 157 -9.47 -19.46 9.01
C VAL A 157 -9.21 -18.68 7.71
N ILE A 158 -8.77 -19.37 6.67
CA ILE A 158 -8.49 -18.77 5.33
C ILE A 158 -9.25 -19.50 4.25
N THR A 159 -9.13 -20.84 4.22
CA THR A 159 -9.79 -21.66 3.23
C THR A 159 -11.18 -22.07 3.68
N MET A 160 -12.05 -22.35 2.71
CA MET A 160 -13.33 -23.04 2.90
C MET A 160 -13.29 -24.47 2.32
N ASP A 161 -12.09 -24.95 1.97
CA ASP A 161 -11.89 -26.34 1.55
C ASP A 161 -12.08 -27.29 2.75
N LYS A 162 -13.09 -28.14 2.66
CA LYS A 162 -13.51 -29.04 3.75
C LYS A 162 -12.41 -29.97 4.26
N SER A 163 -11.35 -30.20 3.46
CA SER A 163 -10.26 -31.10 3.85
C SER A 163 -9.36 -30.54 4.98
N PHE A 164 -9.31 -29.20 5.16
CA PHE A 164 -8.46 -28.58 6.18
C PHE A 164 -8.95 -27.21 6.70
N THR A 165 -10.23 -26.86 6.44
CA THR A 165 -10.86 -25.69 7.07
C THR A 165 -11.31 -26.00 8.50
N HIS A 166 -11.70 -24.95 9.25
CA HIS A 166 -12.50 -25.11 10.45
C HIS A 166 -13.98 -25.28 10.08
N MET A 167 -14.48 -26.50 10.15
CA MET A 167 -15.84 -26.85 9.68
C MET A 167 -16.94 -26.01 10.34
N GLY A 168 -16.80 -25.68 11.63
CA GLY A 168 -17.78 -24.81 12.31
C GLY A 168 -17.87 -23.43 11.65
N SER A 169 -16.75 -22.83 11.26
CA SER A 169 -16.75 -21.55 10.54
C SER A 169 -17.32 -21.67 9.14
N HIS A 170 -16.99 -22.76 8.43
CA HIS A 170 -17.54 -23.08 7.11
C HIS A 170 -19.07 -23.16 7.16
N ASP A 171 -19.61 -24.02 8.03
CA ASP A 171 -21.04 -24.28 8.10
C ASP A 171 -21.85 -23.05 8.55
N ASN A 172 -21.30 -22.28 9.51
CA ASN A 172 -21.97 -21.09 10.01
C ASN A 172 -21.98 -19.94 8.99
N LEU A 173 -20.96 -19.83 8.14
CA LEU A 173 -20.86 -18.78 7.12
C LEU A 173 -21.54 -19.16 5.82
N LEU A 174 -21.25 -20.34 5.29
CA LEU A 174 -21.67 -20.76 3.95
C LEU A 174 -22.85 -21.71 3.95
N GLY A 175 -23.12 -22.39 5.09
CA GLY A 175 -24.06 -23.50 5.17
C GLY A 175 -23.39 -24.85 4.91
N LYS A 176 -23.99 -25.93 5.46
CA LYS A 176 -23.45 -27.31 5.33
C LYS A 176 -23.38 -27.80 3.89
N ASP A 177 -24.34 -27.35 3.08
CA ASP A 177 -24.51 -27.76 1.69
C ASP A 177 -23.94 -26.69 0.71
N ALA A 178 -22.94 -25.94 1.12
CA ALA A 178 -22.29 -24.95 0.27
C ALA A 178 -21.77 -25.57 -1.02
N SER A 179 -21.97 -24.89 -2.15
CA SER A 179 -21.44 -25.33 -3.44
C SER A 179 -19.92 -25.18 -3.51
N ALA A 180 -19.27 -26.00 -4.33
CA ALA A 180 -17.82 -25.90 -4.57
C ALA A 180 -17.40 -24.50 -5.07
N ASP A 181 -18.22 -23.83 -5.86
CA ASP A 181 -17.94 -22.46 -6.32
C ASP A 181 -17.99 -21.47 -5.17
N LEU A 182 -18.95 -21.61 -4.24
CA LEU A 182 -19.04 -20.78 -3.06
C LEU A 182 -17.87 -21.01 -2.11
N GLU A 183 -17.48 -22.27 -1.88
CA GLU A 183 -16.29 -22.62 -1.10
C GLU A 183 -15.01 -22.03 -1.74
N LYS A 184 -14.92 -22.08 -3.06
CA LYS A 184 -13.79 -21.48 -3.79
C LYS A 184 -13.78 -19.95 -3.69
N GLU A 185 -14.93 -19.31 -3.79
CA GLU A 185 -15.10 -17.86 -3.65
C GLU A 185 -14.62 -17.38 -2.28
N PHE A 186 -15.00 -18.08 -1.22
CA PHE A 186 -14.62 -17.72 0.15
C PHE A 186 -13.35 -18.40 0.67
N SER A 187 -12.63 -19.14 -0.18
CA SER A 187 -11.24 -19.55 0.08
C SER A 187 -10.30 -18.41 -0.28
N ASN A 188 -9.92 -17.61 0.72
CA ASN A 188 -9.24 -16.33 0.50
C ASN A 188 -7.85 -16.47 -0.14
N GLU A 189 -7.17 -17.63 0.02
CA GLU A 189 -5.92 -17.93 -0.68
C GLU A 189 -6.09 -18.00 -2.21
N LYS A 190 -7.30 -18.29 -2.68
CA LYS A 190 -7.65 -18.35 -4.11
C LYS A 190 -8.05 -16.98 -4.68
N GLN A 191 -8.29 -16.00 -3.81
CA GLN A 191 -8.76 -14.64 -4.16
C GLN A 191 -7.67 -13.59 -4.12
N VAL A 192 -6.44 -13.95 -3.79
CA VAL A 192 -5.30 -13.02 -3.69
C VAL A 192 -4.98 -12.41 -5.05
N THR A 193 -4.92 -11.08 -5.09
CA THR A 193 -4.47 -10.29 -6.22
C THR A 193 -3.23 -9.47 -5.86
N LYS A 194 -2.66 -8.73 -6.79
CA LYS A 194 -1.54 -7.80 -6.51
C LYS A 194 -1.98 -6.58 -5.68
N GLU A 195 -3.27 -6.31 -5.63
CA GLU A 195 -3.90 -5.24 -4.85
C GLU A 195 -4.23 -5.68 -3.41
N THR A 196 -4.14 -6.98 -3.11
CA THR A 196 -4.33 -7.49 -1.74
C THR A 196 -3.29 -6.84 -0.81
N PRO A 197 -3.69 -6.29 0.35
CA PRO A 197 -2.78 -5.57 1.24
C PRO A 197 -1.77 -6.51 1.91
N ARG A 198 -0.63 -5.93 2.31
CA ARG A 198 0.42 -6.63 3.07
C ARG A 198 -0.13 -7.32 4.30
N ALA A 199 0.45 -8.46 4.68
CA ALA A 199 -0.05 -9.30 5.75
C ALA A 199 1.00 -9.65 6.81
N PHE A 200 0.57 -9.67 8.07
CA PHE A 200 1.24 -10.31 9.19
C PHE A 200 0.38 -11.50 9.63
N ILE A 201 0.92 -12.72 9.58
CA ILE A 201 0.17 -13.96 9.81
C ILE A 201 0.88 -14.76 10.90
N VAL A 202 0.12 -15.23 11.90
CA VAL A 202 0.67 -15.98 13.03
C VAL A 202 -0.16 -17.21 13.36
N TYR A 203 0.52 -18.32 13.66
CA TYR A 203 -0.07 -19.58 14.11
C TYR A 203 0.75 -20.22 15.24
N SER A 204 0.17 -21.23 15.86
CA SER A 204 0.88 -22.27 16.60
C SER A 204 0.88 -23.56 15.79
N ASP A 205 2.02 -24.30 15.77
CA ASP A 205 2.15 -25.52 14.98
C ASP A 205 1.21 -26.63 15.45
N ASP A 206 0.93 -26.63 16.75
CA ASP A 206 0.03 -27.56 17.42
C ASP A 206 -1.47 -27.15 17.36
N ASP A 207 -1.86 -26.18 16.55
CA ASP A 207 -3.26 -25.77 16.38
C ASP A 207 -4.06 -26.85 15.66
N LYS A 208 -4.93 -27.53 16.43
CA LYS A 208 -5.82 -28.60 15.94
C LYS A 208 -7.21 -28.12 15.54
N VAL A 209 -7.52 -26.83 15.75
CA VAL A 209 -8.81 -26.21 15.41
C VAL A 209 -8.76 -25.59 14.03
N VAL A 210 -7.71 -24.78 13.77
CA VAL A 210 -7.45 -24.20 12.45
C VAL A 210 -6.02 -24.57 12.05
N PRO A 211 -5.85 -25.61 11.23
CA PRO A 211 -4.52 -26.08 10.84
C PRO A 211 -3.66 -24.96 10.22
N PRO A 212 -2.36 -24.85 10.58
CA PRO A 212 -1.44 -23.84 10.05
C PRO A 212 -1.35 -23.82 8.51
N ALA A 213 -1.73 -24.91 7.84
CA ALA A 213 -1.85 -24.98 6.37
C ALA A 213 -2.70 -23.84 5.79
N ASN A 214 -3.70 -23.35 6.52
CA ASN A 214 -4.49 -22.16 6.14
C ASN A 214 -3.56 -20.96 5.91
N GLY A 215 -2.71 -20.63 6.87
CA GLY A 215 -1.78 -19.51 6.79
C GLY A 215 -0.66 -19.73 5.80
N VAL A 216 -0.13 -20.96 5.70
CA VAL A 216 0.92 -21.32 4.73
C VAL A 216 0.42 -21.08 3.29
N ASN A 217 -0.75 -21.59 2.94
CA ASN A 217 -1.32 -21.42 1.61
C ASN A 217 -1.62 -19.95 1.29
N TYR A 218 -2.11 -19.18 2.26
CA TYR A 218 -2.35 -17.76 2.08
C TYR A 218 -1.05 -16.99 1.86
N TYR A 219 -0.02 -17.26 2.68
CA TYR A 219 1.32 -16.67 2.51
C TYR A 219 1.90 -16.97 1.13
N LEU A 220 1.82 -18.22 0.66
CA LEU A 220 2.30 -18.60 -0.68
C LEU A 220 1.54 -17.88 -1.79
N ALA A 221 0.21 -17.72 -1.65
CA ALA A 221 -0.60 -16.97 -2.61
C ALA A 221 -0.22 -15.48 -2.64
N LEU A 222 -0.04 -14.85 -1.48
CA LEU A 222 0.45 -13.47 -1.35
C LEU A 222 1.84 -13.30 -1.98
N ASN A 223 2.77 -14.20 -1.67
CA ASN A 223 4.13 -14.17 -2.22
C ASN A 223 4.13 -14.30 -3.75
N LYS A 224 3.32 -15.23 -4.30
CA LYS A 224 3.16 -15.41 -5.77
C LYS A 224 2.67 -14.14 -6.47
N LYS A 225 1.88 -13.31 -5.79
CA LYS A 225 1.38 -12.02 -6.32
C LYS A 225 2.29 -10.83 -6.00
N GLY A 226 3.43 -11.07 -5.32
CA GLY A 226 4.38 -10.03 -4.93
C GLY A 226 3.87 -9.13 -3.80
N VAL A 227 2.90 -9.59 -3.02
CA VAL A 227 2.38 -8.88 -1.85
C VAL A 227 3.33 -9.09 -0.67
N PRO A 228 3.87 -8.03 -0.05
CA PRO A 228 4.73 -8.15 1.12
C PRO A 228 3.99 -8.83 2.28
N SER A 229 4.50 -9.94 2.78
CA SER A 229 3.87 -10.69 3.87
C SER A 229 4.90 -11.40 4.72
N VAL A 230 4.56 -11.64 5.98
CA VAL A 230 5.34 -12.46 6.91
C VAL A 230 4.43 -13.53 7.51
N LEU A 231 5.00 -14.69 7.81
CA LEU A 231 4.32 -15.79 8.46
C LEU A 231 5.20 -16.28 9.61
N HIS A 232 4.64 -16.31 10.81
CA HIS A 232 5.25 -16.87 12.01
C HIS A 232 4.44 -18.07 12.47
N ILE A 233 5.12 -19.18 12.74
CA ILE A 233 4.51 -20.40 13.29
C ILE A 233 5.31 -20.75 14.55
N TYR A 234 4.70 -20.60 15.71
CA TYR A 234 5.32 -20.93 16.99
C TYR A 234 5.11 -22.41 17.31
N PRO A 235 6.07 -23.07 17.97
CA PRO A 235 6.00 -24.52 18.21
C PRO A 235 4.76 -25.00 18.95
N THR A 236 4.25 -24.18 19.90
CA THR A 236 3.09 -24.54 20.72
C THR A 236 2.24 -23.32 21.03
N GLY A 237 0.99 -23.54 21.49
CA GLY A 237 0.05 -22.50 21.89
C GLY A 237 -1.39 -22.90 21.57
N GLY A 238 -1.58 -23.89 20.72
CA GLY A 238 -2.93 -24.32 20.30
C GLY A 238 -3.67 -23.19 19.58
N HIS A 239 -4.97 -23.09 19.83
CA HIS A 239 -5.86 -22.13 19.19
C HIS A 239 -6.44 -21.13 20.18
N GLY A 240 -6.71 -19.89 19.72
CA GLY A 240 -7.53 -18.93 20.48
C GLY A 240 -6.80 -18.19 21.61
N TRP A 241 -5.46 -18.12 21.55
CA TRP A 241 -4.68 -17.43 22.60
C TRP A 241 -4.83 -15.90 22.60
N GLY A 242 -5.08 -15.27 21.43
CA GLY A 242 -5.25 -13.81 21.33
C GLY A 242 -4.09 -13.03 21.94
N ILE A 243 -4.38 -12.22 22.97
CA ILE A 243 -3.36 -11.48 23.75
C ILE A 243 -3.20 -12.00 25.19
N ARG A 244 -3.65 -13.21 25.47
CA ARG A 244 -3.61 -13.79 26.81
C ARG A 244 -2.18 -13.93 27.33
N GLU A 245 -2.04 -13.83 28.66
CA GLU A 245 -0.74 -13.95 29.34
C GLU A 245 -0.16 -15.36 29.31
N ASP A 246 -1.01 -16.37 29.17
CA ASP A 246 -0.62 -17.79 29.13
C ASP A 246 -0.08 -18.25 27.78
N PHE A 247 -0.11 -17.41 26.74
CA PHE A 247 0.57 -17.71 25.48
C PHE A 247 2.08 -17.55 25.64
N LEU A 248 2.80 -18.66 25.60
CA LEU A 248 4.25 -18.72 25.88
C LEU A 248 5.08 -17.74 25.03
N TYR A 249 4.70 -17.50 23.79
CA TYR A 249 5.43 -16.65 22.83
C TYR A 249 4.81 -15.25 22.68
N LYS A 250 4.02 -14.80 23.66
CA LYS A 250 3.35 -13.50 23.62
C LYS A 250 4.32 -12.35 23.37
N SER A 251 5.43 -12.32 24.12
CA SER A 251 6.41 -11.23 24.02
C SER A 251 7.11 -11.20 22.66
N GLU A 252 7.51 -12.36 22.16
CA GLU A 252 8.13 -12.52 20.84
C GLU A 252 7.17 -12.06 19.74
N MET A 253 5.95 -12.55 19.75
CA MET A 253 4.90 -12.19 18.80
C MET A 253 4.63 -10.68 18.80
N GLN A 254 4.50 -10.06 19.98
CA GLN A 254 4.30 -8.63 20.10
C GLN A 254 5.49 -7.80 19.57
N ASN A 255 6.73 -8.27 19.81
CA ASN A 255 7.93 -7.62 19.30
C ASN A 255 8.02 -7.72 17.77
N GLU A 256 7.71 -8.88 17.21
CA GLU A 256 7.67 -9.10 15.75
C GLU A 256 6.57 -8.27 15.09
N LEU A 257 5.37 -8.23 15.66
CA LEU A 257 4.28 -7.39 15.19
C LEU A 257 4.65 -5.90 15.24
N THR A 258 5.27 -5.45 16.35
CA THR A 258 5.75 -4.07 16.49
C THR A 258 6.80 -3.74 15.42
N SER A 259 7.77 -4.63 15.20
CA SER A 259 8.81 -4.47 14.20
C SER A 259 8.22 -4.42 12.80
N TRP A 260 7.25 -5.29 12.51
CA TRP A 260 6.55 -5.31 11.23
C TRP A 260 5.74 -4.03 11.00
N LEU A 261 4.95 -3.56 11.98
CA LEU A 261 4.19 -2.32 11.89
C LEU A 261 5.09 -1.08 11.66
N ARG A 262 6.32 -1.08 12.21
CA ARG A 262 7.31 -0.02 11.98
C ARG A 262 8.04 -0.12 10.65
N SER A 263 8.02 -1.29 9.98
CA SER A 263 8.74 -1.52 8.74
C SER A 263 8.17 -0.79 7.53
N PHE A 264 6.98 -0.20 7.64
CA PHE A 264 6.32 0.56 6.58
C PHE A 264 5.64 1.80 7.13
N LYS A 265 5.59 2.82 6.28
CA LYS A 265 4.81 4.03 6.51
C LYS A 265 3.80 4.21 5.40
N ALA A 266 2.61 4.63 5.75
CA ALA A 266 1.62 5.07 4.78
C ALA A 266 1.87 6.53 4.40
N PRO A 267 1.46 6.96 3.20
CA PRO A 267 1.40 8.37 2.86
C PRO A 267 0.51 9.12 3.84
N ARG A 268 0.92 10.31 4.26
CA ARG A 268 0.08 11.17 5.09
C ARG A 268 -1.19 11.56 4.35
N LYS A 269 -2.25 11.96 5.07
CA LYS A 269 -3.52 12.39 4.47
C LYS A 269 -3.37 13.58 3.51
N ASP A 270 -2.42 14.45 3.80
CA ASP A 270 -2.05 15.64 3.02
C ASP A 270 -0.88 15.41 2.05
N ALA A 271 -0.48 14.16 1.84
CA ALA A 271 0.65 13.81 1.00
C ALA A 271 0.50 14.30 -0.44
N VAL A 272 1.59 14.81 -1.00
CA VAL A 272 1.67 15.18 -2.42
C VAL A 272 1.50 13.94 -3.29
N ARG A 273 0.45 13.86 -4.08
CA ARG A 273 0.14 12.72 -4.95
C ARG A 273 0.99 12.76 -6.21
N VAL A 274 1.73 11.68 -6.46
CA VAL A 274 2.63 11.53 -7.62
C VAL A 274 2.15 10.37 -8.48
N ALA A 275 1.77 10.64 -9.73
CA ALA A 275 1.40 9.62 -10.71
C ALA A 275 2.57 9.31 -11.64
N CYS A 276 3.06 8.07 -11.63
CA CYS A 276 4.06 7.58 -12.57
C CYS A 276 3.37 6.89 -13.74
N ILE A 277 3.26 7.59 -14.85
CA ILE A 277 2.64 7.14 -16.11
C ILE A 277 3.70 6.49 -17.01
N GLY A 278 3.38 5.35 -17.62
CA GLY A 278 4.34 4.76 -18.55
C GLY A 278 4.01 3.35 -19.02
N ASN A 279 5.01 2.75 -19.64
CA ASN A 279 4.96 1.41 -20.24
C ASN A 279 5.51 0.32 -19.29
N SER A 280 6.02 -0.79 -19.87
CA SER A 280 6.61 -1.93 -19.12
C SER A 280 7.73 -1.52 -18.17
N ILE A 281 8.51 -0.51 -18.50
CA ILE A 281 9.61 -0.04 -17.64
C ILE A 281 9.06 0.64 -16.39
N THR A 282 8.02 1.45 -16.51
CA THR A 282 7.31 2.03 -15.36
C THR A 282 6.58 0.95 -14.56
N PHE A 283 5.93 -0.01 -15.23
CA PHE A 283 5.31 -1.18 -14.62
C PHE A 283 6.31 -2.00 -13.79
N GLY A 284 7.57 -2.08 -14.23
CA GLY A 284 8.61 -2.89 -13.61
C GLY A 284 8.71 -4.30 -14.21
N ALA A 285 8.55 -4.44 -15.54
CA ALA A 285 8.75 -5.72 -16.21
C ALA A 285 10.20 -6.20 -16.02
N GLY A 286 10.36 -7.51 -15.76
CA GLY A 286 11.65 -8.13 -15.45
C GLY A 286 12.08 -8.01 -13.98
N ILE A 287 11.45 -7.15 -13.17
CA ILE A 287 11.75 -6.99 -11.75
C ILE A 287 11.00 -8.05 -10.93
N LYS A 288 11.72 -8.82 -10.12
CA LYS A 288 11.18 -9.94 -9.35
C LYS A 288 10.11 -9.47 -8.35
N ASN A 289 10.38 -8.42 -7.60
CA ASN A 289 9.43 -7.82 -6.64
C ASN A 289 9.10 -6.38 -7.03
N ARG A 290 8.13 -6.18 -7.93
CA ARG A 290 7.75 -4.87 -8.46
C ARG A 290 7.21 -3.92 -7.41
N SER A 291 6.46 -4.41 -6.42
CA SER A 291 5.92 -3.61 -5.32
C SER A 291 6.99 -3.01 -4.42
N ARG A 292 8.21 -3.60 -4.45
CA ARG A 292 9.38 -3.12 -3.72
C ARG A 292 10.36 -2.39 -4.62
N ASP A 293 10.67 -2.93 -5.80
CA ASP A 293 11.89 -2.60 -6.55
C ASP A 293 11.65 -1.90 -7.90
N SER A 294 10.38 -1.76 -8.36
CA SER A 294 10.10 -0.88 -9.52
C SER A 294 10.49 0.57 -9.22
N TYR A 295 10.88 1.36 -10.24
CA TYR A 295 11.31 2.74 -9.98
C TYR A 295 10.26 3.58 -9.24
N PRO A 296 8.94 3.48 -9.48
CA PRO A 296 7.96 4.20 -8.69
C PRO A 296 7.96 3.79 -7.21
N SER A 297 8.18 2.49 -6.92
CA SER A 297 8.24 1.99 -5.53
C SER A 297 9.51 2.43 -4.82
N VAL A 298 10.65 2.46 -5.53
CA VAL A 298 11.91 3.03 -5.01
C VAL A 298 11.75 4.53 -4.77
N LEU A 299 11.17 5.27 -5.71
CA LEU A 299 10.87 6.69 -5.60
C LEU A 299 9.99 7.00 -4.38
N ALA A 300 8.96 6.20 -4.14
CA ALA A 300 8.10 6.34 -2.96
C ALA A 300 8.89 6.28 -1.66
N ARG A 301 9.81 5.31 -1.54
CA ARG A 301 10.69 5.20 -0.35
C ARG A 301 11.64 6.38 -0.21
N MET A 302 12.17 6.90 -1.30
CA MET A 302 13.07 8.07 -1.28
C MET A 302 12.35 9.35 -0.87
N LEU A 303 11.10 9.53 -1.29
CA LEU A 303 10.28 10.71 -1.00
C LEU A 303 9.63 10.67 0.39
N GLY A 304 9.46 9.47 0.97
CA GLY A 304 8.85 9.28 2.28
C GLY A 304 7.34 9.54 2.31
N ASP A 305 6.78 9.62 3.53
CA ASP A 305 5.34 9.69 3.79
C ASP A 305 4.65 11.01 3.42
N SER A 306 5.44 12.05 3.16
CA SER A 306 4.95 13.33 2.63
C SER A 306 4.51 13.26 1.16
N TYR A 307 4.76 12.12 0.49
CA TYR A 307 4.40 11.88 -0.90
C TYR A 307 3.67 10.54 -1.06
N TRP A 308 2.62 10.55 -1.87
CA TRP A 308 1.89 9.35 -2.25
C TRP A 308 2.16 9.00 -3.72
N VAL A 309 3.13 8.13 -3.96
CA VAL A 309 3.53 7.71 -5.30
C VAL A 309 2.72 6.50 -5.73
N LYS A 310 2.03 6.59 -6.87
CA LYS A 310 1.34 5.45 -7.50
C LYS A 310 1.93 5.11 -8.86
N ASN A 311 2.08 3.80 -9.11
CA ASN A 311 2.55 3.25 -10.37
C ASN A 311 1.37 2.96 -11.29
N PHE A 312 1.25 3.71 -12.38
CA PHE A 312 0.25 3.53 -13.44
C PHE A 312 0.86 2.97 -14.73
N GLY A 313 2.03 2.33 -14.65
CA GLY A 313 2.67 1.68 -15.79
C GLY A 313 1.91 0.46 -16.30
N VAL A 314 1.82 0.31 -17.62
CA VAL A 314 1.23 -0.86 -18.30
C VAL A 314 2.16 -1.33 -19.40
N SER A 315 2.49 -2.65 -19.41
CA SER A 315 3.45 -3.19 -20.39
C SER A 315 3.00 -3.01 -21.83
N ALA A 316 3.96 -2.81 -22.73
CA ALA A 316 3.80 -2.66 -24.20
C ALA A 316 3.07 -1.38 -24.67
N ARG A 317 2.70 -0.44 -23.79
CA ARG A 317 1.89 0.73 -24.17
C ARG A 317 2.67 1.80 -24.90
N THR A 318 1.99 2.43 -25.88
CA THR A 318 2.47 3.53 -26.72
C THR A 318 1.88 4.87 -26.31
N MET A 319 2.59 5.96 -26.62
CA MET A 319 2.03 7.32 -26.61
C MET A 319 1.06 7.51 -27.79
N LEU A 320 1.40 6.92 -28.93
CA LEU A 320 0.59 6.95 -30.15
C LEU A 320 -0.76 6.25 -29.96
N ASN A 321 -1.85 6.94 -30.25
CA ASN A 321 -3.21 6.39 -30.21
C ASN A 321 -3.49 5.42 -31.38
N LYS A 322 -2.71 5.46 -32.44
CA LYS A 322 -2.72 4.51 -33.56
C LYS A 322 -1.68 3.39 -33.39
N GLY A 323 -0.93 3.38 -32.29
CA GLY A 323 -0.01 2.29 -31.97
C GLY A 323 -0.72 0.98 -31.66
N ASP A 324 0.06 -0.10 -31.54
CA ASP A 324 -0.47 -1.45 -31.25
C ASP A 324 -1.24 -1.52 -29.93
N HIS A 325 -0.83 -0.75 -28.92
CA HIS A 325 -1.40 -0.73 -27.57
C HIS A 325 -1.43 0.68 -27.00
N PRO A 326 -2.39 1.55 -27.35
CA PRO A 326 -2.47 2.92 -26.87
C PRO A 326 -2.66 3.02 -25.35
N TYR A 327 -1.81 3.78 -24.67
CA TYR A 327 -1.92 3.95 -23.21
C TYR A 327 -3.22 4.65 -22.79
N MET A 328 -3.71 5.61 -23.57
CA MET A 328 -4.93 6.37 -23.24
C MET A 328 -6.21 5.52 -23.25
N ASN A 329 -6.17 4.30 -23.82
CA ASN A 329 -7.28 3.35 -23.79
C ASN A 329 -7.30 2.48 -22.52
N GLU A 330 -6.24 2.54 -21.70
CA GLU A 330 -6.09 1.67 -20.53
C GLU A 330 -6.89 2.14 -19.32
N PRO A 331 -7.41 1.21 -18.50
CA PRO A 331 -7.95 1.55 -17.18
C PRO A 331 -6.96 2.30 -16.30
N ALA A 332 -5.66 2.00 -16.42
CA ALA A 332 -4.60 2.69 -15.69
C ALA A 332 -4.56 4.20 -15.98
N TYR A 333 -4.83 4.61 -17.22
CA TYR A 333 -4.92 6.04 -17.56
C TYR A 333 -6.10 6.71 -16.87
N LYS A 334 -7.29 6.08 -16.91
CA LYS A 334 -8.49 6.59 -16.21
C LYS A 334 -8.27 6.68 -14.70
N ASN A 335 -7.65 5.66 -14.12
CA ASN A 335 -7.31 5.61 -12.70
C ASN A 335 -6.27 6.68 -12.33
N ALA A 336 -5.32 6.99 -13.21
CA ALA A 336 -4.34 8.05 -12.99
C ALA A 336 -5.01 9.45 -12.99
N LEU A 337 -5.98 9.69 -13.86
CA LEU A 337 -6.78 10.92 -13.84
C LEU A 337 -7.64 11.00 -12.57
N ALA A 338 -8.33 9.92 -12.20
CA ALA A 338 -9.15 9.84 -10.99
C ALA A 338 -8.34 10.01 -9.69
N PHE A 339 -7.06 9.62 -9.70
CA PHE A 339 -6.13 9.84 -8.58
C PHE A 339 -5.90 11.33 -8.31
N ASN A 340 -6.21 12.20 -9.27
CA ASN A 340 -6.07 13.64 -9.18
C ASN A 340 -4.69 14.07 -8.65
N PRO A 341 -3.58 13.68 -9.32
CA PRO A 341 -2.22 13.85 -8.83
C PRO A 341 -1.82 15.33 -8.74
N ASN A 342 -0.89 15.66 -7.84
CA ASN A 342 -0.23 16.96 -7.78
C ASN A 342 1.02 17.01 -8.67
N ILE A 343 1.60 15.82 -8.95
CA ILE A 343 2.76 15.66 -9.83
C ILE A 343 2.48 14.50 -10.77
N VAL A 344 2.76 14.69 -12.06
CA VAL A 344 2.66 13.64 -13.08
C VAL A 344 4.01 13.46 -13.77
N VAL A 345 4.50 12.22 -13.78
CA VAL A 345 5.73 11.83 -14.46
C VAL A 345 5.36 10.94 -15.64
N ILE A 346 5.51 11.42 -16.87
CA ILE A 346 5.09 10.70 -18.10
C ILE A 346 6.32 10.11 -18.78
N LYS A 347 6.42 8.76 -18.78
CA LYS A 347 7.50 7.99 -19.42
C LYS A 347 6.92 7.03 -20.47
N LEU A 348 6.59 7.54 -21.65
CA LEU A 348 6.15 6.80 -22.83
C LEU A 348 7.09 7.11 -24.01
N GLY A 349 6.91 6.43 -25.14
CA GLY A 349 7.74 6.60 -26.34
C GLY A 349 8.61 5.39 -26.69
N THR A 350 8.94 4.51 -25.70
CA THR A 350 9.78 3.34 -25.98
C THR A 350 9.13 2.37 -26.98
N ASN A 351 7.85 2.03 -26.80
CA ASN A 351 7.15 1.12 -27.72
C ASN A 351 6.75 1.78 -29.03
N ASP A 352 6.68 3.10 -29.04
CA ASP A 352 6.43 3.91 -30.23
C ASP A 352 7.55 3.75 -31.27
N SER A 353 8.79 3.48 -30.82
CA SER A 353 9.97 3.32 -31.68
C SER A 353 9.95 2.06 -32.55
N LYS A 354 9.04 1.10 -32.31
CA LYS A 354 8.87 -0.06 -33.19
C LYS A 354 8.43 0.38 -34.57
N SER A 355 9.02 -0.18 -35.63
CA SER A 355 8.79 0.26 -37.01
C SER A 355 7.32 0.33 -37.38
N PHE A 356 6.53 -0.67 -36.97
CA PHE A 356 5.09 -0.73 -37.25
C PHE A 356 4.23 0.27 -36.47
N ASN A 357 4.73 0.83 -35.37
CA ASN A 357 4.14 1.94 -34.64
C ASN A 357 4.62 3.29 -35.20
N TRP A 358 5.94 3.40 -35.49
CA TRP A 358 6.55 4.66 -35.87
C TRP A 358 6.12 5.16 -37.23
N LYS A 359 5.52 4.31 -38.05
CA LYS A 359 4.84 4.75 -39.29
C LYS A 359 3.76 5.82 -39.05
N TYR A 360 3.23 5.91 -37.82
CA TYR A 360 2.25 6.92 -37.42
C TYR A 360 2.89 8.13 -36.70
N LYS A 361 4.21 8.33 -36.80
CA LYS A 361 4.97 9.40 -36.13
C LYS A 361 4.40 10.80 -36.27
N ALA A 362 3.68 11.09 -37.35
CA ALA A 362 3.04 12.39 -37.57
C ALA A 362 2.00 12.73 -36.48
N ASP A 363 1.39 11.73 -35.84
CA ASP A 363 0.39 11.89 -34.77
C ASP A 363 1.02 12.01 -33.37
N PHE A 364 2.31 11.66 -33.18
CA PHE A 364 2.94 11.56 -31.85
C PHE A 364 2.83 12.85 -31.03
N MET A 365 3.11 14.00 -31.66
CA MET A 365 3.02 15.31 -30.96
C MET A 365 1.58 15.66 -30.55
N LYS A 366 0.61 15.30 -31.36
CA LYS A 366 -0.82 15.54 -31.12
C LYS A 366 -1.31 14.66 -29.96
N ASP A 367 -1.00 13.38 -29.99
CA ASP A 367 -1.43 12.41 -28.99
C ASP A 367 -0.81 12.72 -27.62
N ALA A 368 0.47 13.05 -27.58
CA ALA A 368 1.14 13.51 -26.37
C ALA A 368 0.54 14.83 -25.83
N GLN A 369 0.19 15.78 -26.72
CA GLN A 369 -0.48 17.01 -26.31
C GLN A 369 -1.86 16.75 -25.70
N ASN A 370 -2.64 15.80 -26.23
CA ASN A 370 -3.93 15.42 -25.70
C ASN A 370 -3.79 14.90 -24.26
N MET A 371 -2.80 14.02 -23.99
CA MET A 371 -2.52 13.52 -22.64
C MET A 371 -2.13 14.65 -21.68
N ILE A 372 -1.23 15.55 -22.09
CA ILE A 372 -0.82 16.72 -21.31
C ILE A 372 -2.04 17.58 -20.97
N THR A 373 -2.90 17.85 -21.95
CA THR A 373 -4.10 18.68 -21.77
C THR A 373 -5.06 18.05 -20.78
N ALA A 374 -5.26 16.72 -20.85
CA ALA A 374 -6.13 16.01 -19.90
C ALA A 374 -5.63 16.13 -18.45
N PHE A 375 -4.32 15.99 -18.22
CA PHE A 375 -3.76 16.18 -16.86
C PHE A 375 -3.79 17.65 -16.43
N LYS A 376 -3.51 18.62 -17.30
CA LYS A 376 -3.63 20.05 -16.98
C LYS A 376 -5.04 20.47 -16.59
N GLY A 377 -6.07 19.77 -17.10
CA GLY A 377 -7.48 20.02 -16.79
C GLY A 377 -7.95 19.48 -15.43
N LEU A 378 -7.09 18.79 -14.67
CA LEU A 378 -7.47 18.25 -13.37
C LEU A 378 -7.59 19.35 -12.31
N PRO A 379 -8.49 19.19 -11.31
CA PRO A 379 -8.66 20.13 -10.19
C PRO A 379 -7.35 20.39 -9.42
N SER A 380 -6.47 19.40 -9.33
CA SER A 380 -5.15 19.51 -8.67
C SER A 380 -4.16 20.39 -9.43
N GLN A 381 -4.41 20.71 -10.70
CA GLN A 381 -3.49 21.45 -11.57
C GLN A 381 -2.04 20.92 -11.47
N PRO A 382 -1.79 19.66 -11.83
CA PRO A 382 -0.54 19.00 -11.52
C PRO A 382 0.66 19.63 -12.23
N LYS A 383 1.81 19.62 -11.55
CA LYS A 383 3.10 19.81 -12.23
C LYS A 383 3.42 18.57 -13.05
N ILE A 384 3.60 18.74 -14.35
CA ILE A 384 3.85 17.65 -15.30
C ILE A 384 5.30 17.61 -15.69
N TYR A 385 5.90 16.44 -15.64
CA TYR A 385 7.25 16.13 -16.10
C TYR A 385 7.17 15.16 -17.26
N LEU A 386 7.82 15.51 -18.37
CA LEU A 386 8.02 14.59 -19.51
C LEU A 386 9.37 13.91 -19.34
N CYS A 387 9.40 12.58 -19.44
CA CYS A 387 10.65 11.85 -19.45
C CYS A 387 11.10 11.54 -20.86
N TYR A 388 12.39 11.71 -21.16
CA TYR A 388 12.97 11.00 -22.29
C TYR A 388 12.90 9.50 -21.99
N PRO A 389 12.51 8.65 -22.96
CA PRO A 389 12.57 7.20 -22.79
C PRO A 389 13.98 6.79 -22.35
N SER A 390 14.07 5.83 -21.43
CA SER A 390 15.38 5.28 -21.05
C SER A 390 16.09 4.68 -22.27
N LYS A 391 17.41 4.66 -22.22
CA LYS A 391 18.25 4.00 -23.22
C LYS A 391 17.74 2.60 -23.51
N ALA A 392 17.65 2.22 -24.77
CA ALA A 392 17.48 0.85 -25.22
C ALA A 392 18.76 0.41 -25.93
N TYR A 393 19.28 -0.76 -25.56
CA TYR A 393 20.50 -1.29 -26.16
C TYR A 393 20.19 -2.21 -27.35
N LEU A 394 19.17 -1.81 -28.12
CA LEU A 394 18.67 -2.48 -29.32
C LEU A 394 18.42 -1.48 -30.44
N THR A 395 18.62 -1.97 -31.68
CA THR A 395 18.26 -1.30 -32.92
C THR A 395 17.57 -2.32 -33.84
N GLY A 396 16.78 -1.87 -34.79
CA GLY A 396 16.06 -2.74 -35.73
C GLY A 396 14.55 -2.50 -35.74
N ASP A 397 13.77 -3.48 -36.19
CA ASP A 397 12.31 -3.36 -36.37
C ASP A 397 11.51 -3.39 -35.05
N GLY A 398 12.12 -3.93 -33.96
CA GLY A 398 11.58 -3.90 -32.61
C GLY A 398 11.75 -2.52 -31.98
N ILE A 399 11.96 -2.50 -30.66
CA ILE A 399 12.34 -1.27 -29.95
C ILE A 399 13.69 -0.81 -30.49
N ASN A 400 13.74 0.48 -30.91
CA ASN A 400 14.84 1.03 -31.66
C ASN A 400 15.35 2.32 -31.01
N ASP A 401 16.58 2.27 -30.48
CA ASP A 401 17.19 3.42 -29.82
C ASP A 401 17.58 4.56 -30.76
N ASP A 402 17.85 4.28 -32.04
CA ASP A 402 18.09 5.32 -33.02
C ASP A 402 16.83 6.19 -33.25
N ILE A 403 15.65 5.57 -33.32
CA ILE A 403 14.37 6.27 -33.39
C ILE A 403 14.11 7.04 -32.10
N ILE A 404 14.37 6.41 -30.93
CA ILE A 404 14.21 7.07 -29.63
C ILE A 404 15.07 8.32 -29.56
N SER A 405 16.37 8.19 -29.80
CA SER A 405 17.33 9.27 -29.61
C SER A 405 17.23 10.37 -30.68
N LYS A 406 17.04 9.99 -31.98
CA LYS A 406 17.10 10.92 -33.09
C LYS A 406 15.75 11.55 -33.45
N GLU A 407 14.62 10.91 -33.09
CA GLU A 407 13.30 11.40 -33.48
C GLU A 407 12.38 11.65 -32.28
N ILE A 408 12.19 10.68 -31.37
CA ILE A 408 11.24 10.79 -30.25
C ILE A 408 11.70 11.82 -29.22
N ILE A 409 12.96 11.77 -28.77
CA ILE A 409 13.51 12.72 -27.79
C ILE A 409 13.42 14.16 -28.28
N PRO A 410 13.80 14.52 -29.53
CA PRO A 410 13.56 15.86 -30.08
C PRO A 410 12.10 16.30 -30.05
N MET A 411 11.13 15.39 -30.34
CA MET A 411 9.70 15.71 -30.27
C MET A 411 9.26 15.97 -28.82
N ILE A 412 9.68 15.16 -27.85
CA ILE A 412 9.38 15.38 -26.43
C ILE A 412 9.99 16.71 -25.96
N LYS A 413 11.23 17.04 -26.36
CA LYS A 413 11.86 18.32 -26.05
C LYS A 413 11.06 19.51 -26.59
N LYS A 414 10.55 19.40 -27.81
CA LYS A 414 9.70 20.43 -28.45
C LYS A 414 8.36 20.57 -27.72
N LEU A 415 7.74 19.44 -27.29
CA LEU A 415 6.52 19.44 -26.50
C LEU A 415 6.71 20.10 -25.14
N ALA A 416 7.78 19.75 -24.44
CA ALA A 416 8.11 20.34 -23.15
C ALA A 416 8.25 21.87 -23.27
N LYS A 417 9.04 22.35 -24.24
CA LYS A 417 9.18 23.78 -24.51
C LYS A 417 7.85 24.46 -24.82
N LYS A 418 7.00 23.86 -25.70
CA LYS A 418 5.70 24.41 -26.09
C LYS A 418 4.75 24.56 -24.92
N ASN A 419 4.82 23.66 -23.95
CA ASN A 419 3.88 23.58 -22.82
C ASN A 419 4.45 24.14 -21.50
N ASP A 420 5.67 24.67 -21.50
CA ASP A 420 6.43 25.11 -20.32
C ASP A 420 6.53 23.97 -19.26
N LEU A 421 6.98 22.79 -19.71
CA LEU A 421 7.13 21.61 -18.86
C LEU A 421 8.59 21.27 -18.63
N SER A 422 8.88 20.73 -17.45
CA SER A 422 10.21 20.19 -17.13
C SER A 422 10.42 18.82 -17.78
N VAL A 423 11.67 18.55 -18.13
CA VAL A 423 12.09 17.25 -18.68
C VAL A 423 12.95 16.51 -17.69
N ILE A 424 12.76 15.20 -17.61
CA ILE A 424 13.63 14.26 -16.88
C ILE A 424 14.37 13.42 -17.93
N ASP A 425 15.67 13.59 -18.03
CA ASP A 425 16.49 12.85 -19.00
C ASP A 425 16.89 11.48 -18.45
N LEU A 426 15.99 10.49 -18.66
CA LEU A 426 16.27 9.10 -18.30
C LEU A 426 17.13 8.40 -19.36
N HIS A 427 17.25 8.95 -20.58
CA HIS A 427 18.07 8.37 -21.64
C HIS A 427 19.56 8.52 -21.30
N THR A 428 20.00 9.73 -21.03
CA THR A 428 21.39 10.00 -20.62
C THR A 428 21.71 9.38 -19.26
N ALA A 429 20.75 9.44 -18.30
CA ALA A 429 20.94 8.84 -16.98
C ALA A 429 21.22 7.33 -16.99
N MET A 430 20.82 6.64 -18.05
CA MET A 430 20.97 5.19 -18.22
C MET A 430 21.96 4.81 -19.33
N ASP A 431 22.62 5.78 -19.94
CA ASP A 431 23.59 5.53 -21.01
C ASP A 431 24.90 4.93 -20.44
N GLY A 432 25.54 4.07 -21.20
CA GLY A 432 26.77 3.37 -20.79
C GLY A 432 26.59 2.28 -19.74
N MET A 433 25.34 1.84 -19.44
CA MET A 433 25.02 0.85 -18.39
C MET A 433 24.30 -0.38 -18.94
N PRO A 434 24.78 -1.05 -20.02
CA PRO A 434 24.09 -2.19 -20.63
C PRO A 434 23.87 -3.37 -19.66
N GLU A 435 24.72 -3.53 -18.65
CA GLU A 435 24.63 -4.57 -17.62
C GLU A 435 23.38 -4.42 -16.72
N LEU A 436 22.78 -3.24 -16.70
CA LEU A 436 21.52 -3.00 -15.98
C LEU A 436 20.27 -3.43 -16.75
N PHE A 437 20.44 -3.89 -18.01
CA PHE A 437 19.35 -4.24 -18.92
C PHE A 437 19.49 -5.70 -19.40
N PRO A 438 19.03 -6.69 -18.61
CA PRO A 438 19.20 -8.11 -18.95
C PRO A 438 18.68 -8.52 -20.32
N ASP A 439 17.58 -7.91 -20.78
CA ASP A 439 17.00 -8.10 -22.12
C ASP A 439 17.26 -6.92 -23.07
N ARG A 440 18.20 -6.03 -22.70
CA ARG A 440 18.59 -4.81 -23.43
C ARG A 440 17.52 -3.73 -23.51
N ILE A 441 16.37 -3.90 -22.85
CA ILE A 441 15.22 -2.96 -22.86
C ILE A 441 14.78 -2.61 -21.44
N HIS A 442 14.60 -3.62 -20.60
CA HIS A 442 14.03 -3.46 -19.27
C HIS A 442 15.14 -3.41 -18.23
N PRO A 443 15.19 -2.32 -17.43
CA PRO A 443 16.16 -2.23 -16.36
C PRO A 443 15.85 -3.23 -15.24
N ASN A 444 16.89 -3.84 -14.68
CA ASN A 444 16.82 -4.63 -13.46
C ASN A 444 16.61 -3.73 -12.23
N GLU A 445 16.64 -4.32 -11.01
CA GLU A 445 16.43 -3.60 -9.75
C GLU A 445 17.42 -2.44 -9.55
N LYS A 446 18.70 -2.61 -9.95
CA LYS A 446 19.70 -1.54 -9.88
C LYS A 446 19.40 -0.42 -10.88
N GLY A 447 19.01 -0.76 -12.10
CA GLY A 447 18.60 0.21 -13.11
C GLY A 447 17.35 0.98 -12.69
N ALA A 448 16.39 0.32 -12.03
CA ALA A 448 15.21 0.98 -11.46
C ALA A 448 15.59 1.99 -10.36
N GLN A 449 16.63 1.72 -9.56
CA GLN A 449 17.16 2.67 -8.56
C GLN A 449 17.79 3.91 -9.23
N VAL A 450 18.53 3.74 -10.32
CA VAL A 450 19.09 4.88 -11.09
C VAL A 450 17.97 5.75 -11.63
N MET A 451 16.93 5.16 -12.23
CA MET A 451 15.76 5.90 -12.69
C MET A 451 15.04 6.64 -11.57
N ALA A 452 14.80 5.97 -10.46
CA ALA A 452 14.14 6.58 -9.29
C ALA A 452 14.92 7.79 -8.77
N LYS A 453 16.27 7.69 -8.73
CA LYS A 453 17.15 8.80 -8.32
C LYS A 453 17.05 10.01 -9.25
N ALA A 454 17.02 9.78 -10.57
CA ALA A 454 16.87 10.85 -11.55
C ALA A 454 15.52 11.56 -11.42
N VAL A 455 14.43 10.79 -11.23
CA VAL A 455 13.09 11.35 -10.98
C VAL A 455 13.06 12.10 -9.65
N TYR A 456 13.59 11.51 -8.59
CA TYR A 456 13.68 12.14 -7.25
C TYR A 456 14.36 13.49 -7.30
N GLN A 457 15.54 13.60 -7.94
CA GLN A 457 16.28 14.84 -8.08
C GLN A 457 15.48 15.93 -8.78
N SER A 458 14.63 15.55 -9.74
CA SER A 458 13.82 16.50 -10.51
C SER A 458 12.58 17.01 -9.76
N ILE A 459 11.98 16.17 -8.87
CA ILE A 459 10.73 16.52 -8.21
C ILE A 459 10.88 16.96 -6.75
N SER A 460 11.97 16.59 -6.06
CA SER A 460 12.21 16.93 -4.66
C SER A 460 12.67 18.38 -4.42
N THR A 461 13.04 19.11 -5.48
CA THR A 461 13.44 20.54 -5.42
C THR A 461 12.27 21.50 -5.23
N LEU A 462 11.06 20.97 -5.00
CA LEU A 462 9.82 21.74 -4.79
C LEU A 462 9.56 22.08 -3.31
N LYS A 463 10.63 22.30 -2.53
CA LYS A 463 10.49 22.85 -1.16
C LYS A 463 10.49 24.36 -1.18
#